data_62e469806fb375fe39815b00414dcf3e
#
_entry.id   62e469806fb375fe39815b00414dcf3e
#
_cell.length_a   1.000
_cell.length_b   1.000
_cell.length_c   1.000
_cell.angle_alpha   90.00
_cell.angle_beta   90.00
_cell.angle_gamma   90.00
#
_symmetry.space_group_name_H-M   'P 1'
#
loop_
_entity.id
_entity.type
_entity.pdbx_description
1 polymer ?
#
loop_
_entity_poly.entity_id
_entity_poly.type
_entity_poly.pdbx_seq_one_letter_code
_entity_poly.pdbx_strand_id
1 'polypeptide(L)'
;MSALKTLPSWQALTQHAVFPKANHDEVARMNVLTHLNYHLSARVLPGVKLSYEQRVKPAFVKSQGREPASRHEIRQAMLQDSYFQFWSALRRNTMEMRHQAGRSMVLRQIDRIVDQVDALNQHASTLQLNDSIEVPHNISDVDIHCQPGCYYTEYFENDVTVAASYDAGLFVTTAGLLGALSDGGGQGIANWLATEHPDFKPRRILDIGCTIGHNVVPLAQAFPDAEVIAVDVARPSLRYAHARAKALGVDNITFVQANAEQLPQFANESFDLITTAMFWHETSHRAMPAILKTIQRLLKPGGLTLHLEQPQYQGMGLYEQFIRDWDTYFNNEPYWGPMHDLDLTAMLAAAGFNAEDLFEIGVVSKVDETIFGKREAGDSGEDYGRAPVWNAFGLWKK
;
A
#
# COMPACT_ATOMS: atom_id res chain seq x y z
N MET A 1 -4.20 -26.78 20.64
CA MET A 1 -3.20 -25.77 20.18
C MET A 1 -3.06 -25.97 18.68
N SER A 2 -3.55 -25.04 17.88
CA SER A 2 -3.29 -25.04 16.43
C SER A 2 -1.78 -24.94 16.23
N ALA A 3 -1.20 -25.79 15.38
CA ALA A 3 0.23 -25.71 15.03
C ALA A 3 0.55 -24.28 14.62
N LEU A 4 1.67 -23.75 15.11
CA LEU A 4 2.17 -22.44 14.67
C LEU A 4 2.35 -22.51 13.15
N LYS A 5 1.61 -21.70 12.41
CA LYS A 5 1.77 -21.57 10.98
C LYS A 5 3.21 -21.11 10.73
N THR A 6 4.00 -21.91 10.05
CA THR A 6 5.37 -21.52 9.69
C THR A 6 5.25 -20.44 8.61
N LEU A 7 5.71 -19.25 8.92
CA LEU A 7 5.80 -18.17 7.92
C LEU A 7 6.94 -18.45 6.93
N PRO A 8 6.82 -18.00 5.68
CA PRO A 8 7.92 -18.10 4.74
C PRO A 8 9.12 -17.29 5.24
N SER A 9 10.34 -17.71 4.85
CA SER A 9 11.53 -16.93 5.10
C SER A 9 11.59 -15.70 4.19
N TRP A 10 12.23 -14.63 4.66
CA TRP A 10 12.54 -13.45 3.84
C TRP A 10 13.34 -13.83 2.56
N GLN A 11 14.09 -14.92 2.60
CA GLN A 11 14.80 -15.47 1.43
C GLN A 11 13.86 -15.98 0.33
N ALA A 12 12.56 -16.14 0.59
CA ALA A 12 11.57 -16.48 -0.44
C ALA A 12 11.23 -15.31 -1.37
N LEU A 13 11.67 -14.08 -1.06
CA LEU A 13 11.56 -12.96 -1.97
C LEU A 13 12.42 -13.18 -3.22
N THR A 14 11.87 -12.82 -4.37
CA THR A 14 12.60 -12.87 -5.63
C THR A 14 13.63 -11.74 -5.68
N GLN A 15 14.88 -12.14 -5.87
CA GLN A 15 15.99 -11.20 -5.97
C GLN A 15 16.19 -10.78 -7.43
N HIS A 16 15.53 -9.72 -7.85
CA HIS A 16 15.83 -9.06 -9.13
C HIS A 16 17.14 -8.24 -9.06
N ALA A 17 17.64 -7.77 -10.19
CA ALA A 17 18.99 -7.18 -10.27
C ALA A 17 19.24 -6.03 -9.29
N VAL A 18 18.25 -5.16 -9.04
CA VAL A 18 18.39 -4.01 -8.13
C VAL A 18 17.97 -4.31 -6.68
N PHE A 19 17.49 -5.54 -6.40
CA PHE A 19 17.08 -5.91 -5.04
C PHE A 19 18.29 -5.97 -4.08
N PRO A 20 18.12 -5.52 -2.81
CA PRO A 20 19.20 -5.62 -1.81
C PRO A 20 19.57 -7.07 -1.50
N LYS A 21 20.87 -7.39 -1.51
CA LYS A 21 21.38 -8.71 -1.13
C LYS A 21 21.61 -8.75 0.38
N ALA A 22 20.83 -9.57 1.07
CA ALA A 22 20.98 -9.77 2.51
C ALA A 22 22.10 -10.77 2.84
N ASN A 23 22.86 -10.49 3.91
CA ASN A 23 23.71 -11.47 4.54
C ASN A 23 22.91 -12.32 5.54
N HIS A 24 23.55 -13.33 6.16
CA HIS A 24 22.91 -14.24 7.11
C HIS A 24 22.20 -13.51 8.26
N ASP A 25 22.85 -12.52 8.86
CA ASP A 25 22.32 -11.81 10.04
C ASP A 25 21.19 -10.88 9.68
N GLU A 26 21.23 -10.28 8.49
CA GLU A 26 20.15 -9.46 7.94
C GLU A 26 18.89 -10.30 7.66
N VAL A 27 19.05 -11.49 7.06
CA VAL A 27 17.94 -12.44 6.87
C VAL A 27 17.35 -12.86 8.21
N ALA A 28 18.20 -13.23 9.18
CA ALA A 28 17.74 -13.63 10.51
C ALA A 28 16.95 -12.50 11.18
N ARG A 29 17.41 -11.25 11.07
CA ARG A 29 16.72 -10.07 11.61
C ARG A 29 15.37 -9.84 10.96
N MET A 30 15.30 -9.90 9.62
CA MET A 30 14.03 -9.76 8.90
C MET A 30 13.03 -10.86 9.29
N ASN A 31 13.48 -12.10 9.41
CA ASN A 31 12.64 -13.21 9.84
C ASN A 31 12.13 -13.04 11.28
N VAL A 32 12.98 -12.59 12.21
CA VAL A 32 12.55 -12.30 13.58
C VAL A 32 11.48 -11.21 13.62
N LEU A 33 11.67 -10.10 12.88
CA LEU A 33 10.70 -9.01 12.81
C LEU A 33 9.37 -9.47 12.19
N THR A 34 9.43 -10.29 11.14
CA THR A 34 8.24 -10.88 10.50
C THR A 34 7.44 -11.74 11.47
N HIS A 35 8.13 -12.63 12.20
CA HIS A 35 7.47 -13.49 13.20
C HIS A 35 6.92 -12.69 14.37
N LEU A 36 7.64 -11.66 14.84
CA LEU A 36 7.17 -10.78 15.90
C LEU A 36 5.90 -10.02 15.46
N ASN A 37 5.92 -9.42 14.27
CA ASN A 37 4.76 -8.71 13.75
C ASN A 37 3.54 -9.64 13.60
N TYR A 38 3.73 -10.83 13.05
CA TYR A 38 2.68 -11.84 12.97
C TYR A 38 2.17 -12.25 14.36
N HIS A 39 3.07 -12.48 15.32
CA HIS A 39 2.70 -12.85 16.69
C HIS A 39 1.85 -11.75 17.36
N LEU A 40 2.26 -10.49 17.21
CA LEU A 40 1.53 -9.34 17.74
C LEU A 40 0.10 -9.27 17.20
N SER A 41 -0.08 -9.53 15.91
CA SER A 41 -1.40 -9.50 15.27
C SER A 41 -2.24 -10.75 15.57
N ALA A 42 -1.66 -11.94 15.43
CA ALA A 42 -2.43 -13.19 15.52
C ALA A 42 -2.65 -13.69 16.97
N ARG A 43 -1.77 -13.29 17.91
CA ARG A 43 -1.78 -13.84 19.27
C ARG A 43 -1.98 -12.78 20.36
N VAL A 44 -1.40 -11.59 20.21
CA VAL A 44 -1.48 -10.54 21.23
C VAL A 44 -2.72 -9.66 21.02
N LEU A 45 -3.02 -9.27 19.81
CA LEU A 45 -4.16 -8.41 19.48
C LEU A 45 -5.52 -8.94 19.97
N PRO A 46 -5.85 -10.26 19.92
CA PRO A 46 -7.07 -10.77 20.52
C PRO A 46 -7.21 -10.45 22.01
N GLY A 47 -6.09 -10.37 22.74
CA GLY A 47 -6.06 -9.95 24.13
C GLY A 47 -6.42 -8.48 24.35
N VAL A 48 -6.17 -7.60 23.37
CA VAL A 48 -6.61 -6.19 23.39
C VAL A 48 -8.14 -6.13 23.39
N LYS A 49 -8.79 -6.95 22.55
CA LYS A 49 -10.25 -7.06 22.53
C LYS A 49 -10.82 -7.54 23.84
N LEU A 50 -10.22 -8.60 24.41
CA LEU A 50 -10.63 -9.09 25.74
C LEU A 50 -10.46 -8.03 26.83
N SER A 51 -9.36 -7.27 26.79
CA SER A 51 -9.14 -6.17 27.72
C SER A 51 -10.21 -5.08 27.58
N TYR A 52 -10.54 -4.71 26.36
CA TYR A 52 -11.63 -3.78 26.10
C TYR A 52 -12.96 -4.27 26.69
N GLU A 53 -13.35 -5.50 26.35
CA GLU A 53 -14.66 -6.05 26.72
C GLU A 53 -14.79 -6.29 28.22
N GLN A 54 -13.73 -6.78 28.86
CA GLN A 54 -13.80 -7.23 30.27
C GLN A 54 -13.41 -6.16 31.30
N ARG A 55 -12.62 -5.16 30.91
CA ARG A 55 -12.10 -4.14 31.84
C ARG A 55 -12.47 -2.71 31.40
N VAL A 56 -12.12 -2.32 30.19
CA VAL A 56 -12.20 -0.92 29.79
C VAL A 56 -13.64 -0.49 29.53
N LYS A 57 -14.40 -1.25 28.75
CA LYS A 57 -15.81 -0.93 28.46
C LYS A 57 -16.68 -0.91 29.72
N PRO A 58 -16.63 -1.90 30.64
CA PRO A 58 -17.38 -1.82 31.89
C PRO A 58 -17.00 -0.64 32.78
N ALA A 59 -15.72 -0.29 32.88
CA ALA A 59 -15.26 0.88 33.62
C ALA A 59 -15.77 2.19 32.99
N PHE A 60 -15.75 2.31 31.67
CA PHE A 60 -16.30 3.45 30.94
C PHE A 60 -17.81 3.59 31.23
N VAL A 61 -18.57 2.50 31.06
CA VAL A 61 -20.02 2.51 31.31
C VAL A 61 -20.34 2.91 32.76
N LYS A 62 -19.59 2.38 33.72
CA LYS A 62 -19.75 2.75 35.13
C LYS A 62 -19.49 4.26 35.36
N SER A 63 -18.52 4.84 34.70
CA SER A 63 -18.14 6.25 34.89
C SER A 63 -19.04 7.23 34.14
N GLN A 64 -19.47 6.86 32.91
CA GLN A 64 -20.20 7.73 31.99
C GLN A 64 -21.72 7.49 31.96
N GLY A 65 -22.19 6.38 32.52
CA GLY A 65 -23.61 5.97 32.53
C GLY A 65 -24.14 5.50 31.16
N ARG A 66 -23.24 5.36 30.15
CA ARG A 66 -23.57 4.94 28.77
C ARG A 66 -22.42 4.18 28.15
N GLU A 67 -22.67 3.49 27.04
CA GLU A 67 -21.61 2.93 26.19
C GLU A 67 -20.85 4.00 25.42
N PRO A 68 -19.60 3.70 24.96
CA PRO A 68 -18.86 4.59 24.04
C PRO A 68 -19.67 4.85 22.77
N ALA A 69 -19.72 6.11 22.34
CA ALA A 69 -20.47 6.55 21.15
C ALA A 69 -19.59 6.70 19.90
N SER A 70 -18.27 6.58 20.04
CA SER A 70 -17.31 6.69 18.93
C SER A 70 -16.06 5.87 19.18
N ARG A 71 -15.33 5.55 18.08
CA ARG A 71 -14.00 4.95 18.17
C ARG A 71 -13.00 5.82 18.93
N HIS A 72 -13.21 7.13 18.91
CA HIS A 72 -12.33 8.09 19.62
C HIS A 72 -12.50 7.99 21.14
N GLU A 73 -13.73 7.78 21.64
CA GLU A 73 -13.97 7.52 23.07
C GLU A 73 -13.35 6.19 23.50
N ILE A 74 -13.48 5.16 22.65
CA ILE A 74 -12.83 3.87 22.90
C ILE A 74 -11.32 4.05 22.98
N ARG A 75 -10.72 4.79 22.02
CA ARG A 75 -9.29 5.07 22.02
C ARG A 75 -8.84 5.79 23.29
N GLN A 76 -9.53 6.84 23.70
CA GLN A 76 -9.20 7.57 24.92
C GLN A 76 -9.22 6.67 26.17
N ALA A 77 -10.20 5.78 26.26
CA ALA A 77 -10.28 4.83 27.35
C ALA A 77 -9.17 3.76 27.29
N MET A 78 -8.90 3.22 26.09
CA MET A 78 -7.86 2.19 25.88
C MET A 78 -6.44 2.72 26.06
N LEU A 79 -6.20 4.01 25.88
CA LEU A 79 -4.89 4.64 26.19
C LEU A 79 -4.48 4.49 27.66
N GLN A 80 -5.38 4.18 28.56
CA GLN A 80 -5.12 3.92 29.99
C GLN A 80 -4.95 2.43 30.29
N ASP A 81 -5.21 1.53 29.32
CA ASP A 81 -5.08 0.09 29.52
C ASP A 81 -3.67 -0.39 29.21
N SER A 82 -3.02 -1.02 30.19
CA SER A 82 -1.62 -1.45 30.08
C SER A 82 -1.41 -2.54 29.01
N TYR A 83 -2.43 -3.36 28.72
CA TYR A 83 -2.31 -4.39 27.70
C TYR A 83 -2.30 -3.76 26.30
N PHE A 84 -3.17 -2.78 26.07
CA PHE A 84 -3.16 -2.01 24.81
C PHE A 84 -1.85 -1.24 24.64
N GLN A 85 -1.40 -0.56 25.70
CA GLN A 85 -0.12 0.18 25.64
C GLN A 85 1.04 -0.74 25.28
N PHE A 86 1.11 -1.91 25.90
CA PHE A 86 2.16 -2.90 25.59
C PHE A 86 2.11 -3.39 24.13
N TRP A 87 0.93 -3.81 23.66
CA TRP A 87 0.74 -4.25 22.29
C TRP A 87 1.09 -3.13 21.29
N SER A 88 0.54 -1.93 21.50
CA SER A 88 0.75 -0.77 20.64
C SER A 88 2.23 -0.36 20.56
N ALA A 89 2.92 -0.33 21.69
CA ALA A 89 4.34 -0.01 21.73
C ALA A 89 5.20 -1.06 20.98
N LEU A 90 4.95 -2.34 21.20
CA LEU A 90 5.68 -3.39 20.47
C LEU A 90 5.42 -3.36 18.97
N ARG A 91 4.16 -3.13 18.58
CA ARG A 91 3.81 -3.00 17.16
C ARG A 91 4.53 -1.83 16.53
N ARG A 92 4.50 -0.63 17.13
CA ARG A 92 5.22 0.55 16.66
C ARG A 92 6.71 0.27 16.53
N ASN A 93 7.33 -0.30 17.57
CA ASN A 93 8.75 -0.65 17.54
C ASN A 93 9.07 -1.63 16.40
N THR A 94 8.21 -2.62 16.13
CA THR A 94 8.42 -3.57 15.04
C THR A 94 8.42 -2.85 13.68
N MET A 95 7.52 -1.87 13.50
CA MET A 95 7.47 -1.07 12.27
C MET A 95 8.75 -0.23 12.10
N GLU A 96 9.20 0.45 13.14
CA GLU A 96 10.44 1.24 13.10
C GLU A 96 11.68 0.35 12.87
N MET A 97 11.78 -0.78 13.57
CA MET A 97 12.90 -1.71 13.41
C MET A 97 13.00 -2.31 12.01
N ARG A 98 11.87 -2.55 11.31
CA ARG A 98 11.92 -3.03 9.92
C ARG A 98 12.58 -2.00 9.00
N HIS A 99 12.22 -0.71 9.17
CA HIS A 99 12.83 0.36 8.38
C HIS A 99 14.32 0.51 8.68
N GLN A 100 14.70 0.45 9.95
CA GLN A 100 16.11 0.47 10.37
C GLN A 100 16.90 -0.71 9.78
N ALA A 101 16.33 -1.92 9.81
CA ALA A 101 16.95 -3.12 9.27
C ALA A 101 17.09 -3.06 7.74
N GLY A 102 16.00 -2.68 7.04
CA GLY A 102 16.02 -2.51 5.59
C GLY A 102 17.01 -1.45 5.14
N ARG A 103 16.97 -0.28 5.78
CA ARG A 103 17.89 0.82 5.47
C ARG A 103 19.35 0.47 5.72
N SER A 104 19.66 -0.21 6.83
CA SER A 104 21.02 -0.65 7.13
C SER A 104 21.55 -1.61 6.07
N MET A 105 20.73 -2.57 5.63
CA MET A 105 21.05 -3.51 4.55
C MET A 105 21.32 -2.78 3.23
N VAL A 106 20.49 -1.81 2.88
CA VAL A 106 20.60 -1.02 1.64
C VAL A 106 21.87 -0.17 1.67
N LEU A 107 22.08 0.62 2.75
CA LEU A 107 23.24 1.51 2.86
C LEU A 107 24.58 0.77 2.82
N ARG A 108 24.65 -0.46 3.34
CA ARG A 108 25.86 -1.30 3.27
C ARG A 108 26.31 -1.59 1.83
N GLN A 109 25.41 -1.48 0.86
CA GLN A 109 25.66 -1.83 -0.54
C GLN A 109 25.07 -0.79 -1.52
N ILE A 110 24.93 0.44 -1.07
CA ILE A 110 24.21 1.47 -1.84
C ILE A 110 24.88 1.76 -3.18
N ASP A 111 26.20 1.83 -3.23
CA ASP A 111 26.94 2.08 -4.47
C ASP A 111 26.60 1.01 -5.53
N ARG A 112 26.59 -0.27 -5.16
CA ARG A 112 26.19 -1.36 -6.05
C ARG A 112 24.75 -1.21 -6.55
N ILE A 113 23.82 -0.82 -5.68
CA ILE A 113 22.42 -0.67 -6.05
C ILE A 113 22.25 0.51 -7.01
N VAL A 114 22.88 1.64 -6.72
CA VAL A 114 22.85 2.84 -7.58
C VAL A 114 23.47 2.54 -8.94
N ASP A 115 24.65 1.95 -9.00
CA ASP A 115 25.31 1.56 -10.25
C ASP A 115 24.42 0.66 -11.12
N GLN A 116 23.72 -0.30 -10.51
CA GLN A 116 22.80 -1.18 -11.23
C GLN A 116 21.54 -0.47 -11.71
N VAL A 117 20.97 0.43 -10.87
CA VAL A 117 19.83 1.26 -11.24
C VAL A 117 20.19 2.18 -12.39
N ASP A 118 21.34 2.86 -12.30
CA ASP A 118 21.81 3.79 -13.34
C ASP A 118 22.06 3.06 -14.66
N ALA A 119 22.67 1.88 -14.62
CA ALA A 119 22.90 1.06 -15.81
C ALA A 119 21.60 0.65 -16.52
N LEU A 120 20.54 0.30 -15.77
CA LEU A 120 19.23 -0.08 -16.30
C LEU A 120 18.42 1.14 -16.78
N ASN A 121 18.67 2.31 -16.20
CA ASN A 121 17.98 3.56 -16.53
C ASN A 121 18.71 4.36 -17.64
N GLN A 122 19.91 3.94 -18.03
CA GLN A 122 20.73 4.70 -18.96
C GLN A 122 20.01 4.90 -20.31
N HIS A 123 19.91 6.17 -20.74
CA HIS A 123 19.25 6.57 -22.00
C HIS A 123 17.78 6.14 -22.14
N ALA A 124 17.09 5.83 -21.04
CA ALA A 124 15.71 5.38 -21.09
C ALA A 124 14.74 6.53 -21.34
N SER A 125 14.05 6.51 -22.47
CA SER A 125 12.93 7.43 -22.76
C SER A 125 11.68 7.14 -21.92
N THR A 126 11.63 5.97 -21.29
CA THR A 126 10.53 5.48 -20.45
C THR A 126 10.65 5.86 -18.96
N LEU A 127 11.68 6.63 -18.59
CA LEU A 127 11.81 7.27 -17.29
C LEU A 127 11.84 8.80 -17.48
N GLN A 128 10.76 9.45 -17.06
CA GLN A 128 10.56 10.90 -17.26
C GLN A 128 10.51 11.60 -15.90
N LEU A 129 11.65 12.09 -15.45
CA LEU A 129 11.78 12.87 -14.23
C LEU A 129 11.61 14.35 -14.52
N ASN A 130 11.10 15.12 -13.57
CA ASN A 130 10.83 16.55 -13.69
C ASN A 130 11.31 17.32 -12.45
N ASP A 131 12.37 18.09 -12.59
CA ASP A 131 12.99 18.87 -11.54
C ASP A 131 12.10 19.98 -10.99
N SER A 132 11.04 20.36 -11.71
CA SER A 132 10.12 21.43 -11.28
C SER A 132 8.95 20.91 -10.43
N ILE A 133 8.82 19.60 -10.21
CA ILE A 133 7.75 19.05 -9.38
C ILE A 133 8.08 19.30 -7.91
N GLU A 134 7.21 20.06 -7.25
CA GLU A 134 7.19 20.15 -5.79
C GLU A 134 6.46 18.94 -5.21
N VAL A 135 7.11 18.26 -4.26
CA VAL A 135 6.46 17.15 -3.54
C VAL A 135 5.36 17.74 -2.66
N PRO A 136 4.12 17.25 -2.75
CA PRO A 136 3.01 17.76 -1.95
C PRO A 136 3.29 17.65 -0.44
N HIS A 137 2.83 18.65 0.33
CA HIS A 137 3.04 18.70 1.79
C HIS A 137 2.53 17.46 2.54
N ASN A 138 1.48 16.82 2.05
CA ASN A 138 0.99 15.58 2.65
C ASN A 138 1.99 14.41 2.55
N ILE A 139 2.96 14.49 1.64
CA ILE A 139 4.06 13.52 1.52
C ILE A 139 5.34 14.05 2.15
N SER A 140 5.63 15.36 2.03
CA SER A 140 6.90 15.94 2.51
C SER A 140 6.95 16.20 4.02
N ASP A 141 5.81 16.42 4.66
CA ASP A 141 5.75 16.84 6.06
C ASP A 141 5.64 15.66 7.04
N VAL A 142 5.48 14.44 6.53
CA VAL A 142 5.24 13.23 7.33
C VAL A 142 6.11 12.07 6.84
N ASP A 143 6.82 11.45 7.75
CA ASP A 143 7.44 10.13 7.49
C ASP A 143 6.35 9.05 7.58
N ILE A 144 5.59 8.86 6.50
CA ILE A 144 4.51 7.86 6.42
C ILE A 144 5.06 6.48 6.79
N HIS A 145 4.27 5.67 7.50
CA HIS A 145 4.67 4.39 8.07
C HIS A 145 5.89 4.45 9.00
N CYS A 146 6.23 5.62 9.51
CA CYS A 146 7.48 5.86 10.23
C CYS A 146 8.73 5.53 9.40
N GLN A 147 8.62 5.60 8.07
CA GLN A 147 9.72 5.35 7.14
C GLN A 147 10.61 6.59 7.04
N PRO A 148 11.88 6.54 7.49
CA PRO A 148 12.75 7.71 7.45
C PRO A 148 12.97 8.21 6.02
N GLY A 149 12.56 9.47 5.77
CA GLY A 149 12.62 10.11 4.47
C GLY A 149 11.42 9.81 3.58
N CYS A 150 10.37 9.17 4.10
CA CYS A 150 9.15 8.82 3.38
C CYS A 150 9.49 8.05 2.07
N TYR A 151 8.84 8.41 0.96
CA TYR A 151 9.10 7.81 -0.37
C TYR A 151 10.00 8.66 -1.26
N TYR A 152 10.23 9.96 -0.90
CA TYR A 152 10.73 10.98 -1.83
C TYR A 152 12.13 11.50 -1.49
N THR A 153 12.64 11.28 -0.28
CA THR A 153 13.92 11.87 0.15
C THR A 153 15.09 11.27 -0.58
N GLU A 154 15.95 12.13 -1.08
CA GLU A 154 17.25 11.80 -1.66
C GLU A 154 18.35 12.38 -0.76
N TYR A 155 19.33 11.58 -0.39
CA TYR A 155 20.46 11.98 0.46
C TYR A 155 21.70 12.33 -0.37
N PHE A 156 21.72 11.90 -1.64
CA PHE A 156 22.77 12.16 -2.63
C PHE A 156 22.17 12.04 -4.05
N GLU A 157 22.96 12.35 -5.07
CA GLU A 157 22.55 12.29 -6.47
C GLU A 157 22.19 10.85 -6.88
N ASN A 158 21.09 10.66 -7.58
CA ASN A 158 20.54 9.38 -8.03
C ASN A 158 20.21 8.39 -6.90
N ASP A 159 19.99 8.89 -5.68
CA ASP A 159 19.65 8.06 -4.53
C ASP A 159 18.37 7.25 -4.78
N VAL A 160 18.41 5.99 -4.35
CA VAL A 160 17.28 5.06 -4.35
C VAL A 160 17.11 4.37 -2.98
N THR A 161 17.76 4.90 -1.94
CA THR A 161 17.81 4.29 -0.60
C THR A 161 16.42 4.03 -0.04
N VAL A 162 15.52 5.01 -0.11
CA VAL A 162 14.15 4.88 0.43
C VAL A 162 13.36 3.81 -0.31
N ALA A 163 13.46 3.76 -1.62
CA ALA A 163 12.77 2.80 -2.48
C ALA A 163 13.26 1.35 -2.29
N ALA A 164 14.57 1.15 -2.29
CA ALA A 164 15.18 -0.16 -2.04
C ALA A 164 14.90 -0.66 -0.62
N SER A 165 14.86 0.25 0.38
CA SER A 165 14.51 -0.08 1.76
C SER A 165 13.05 -0.47 1.90
N TYR A 166 12.16 0.19 1.18
CA TYR A 166 10.73 -0.14 1.11
C TYR A 166 10.52 -1.54 0.52
N ASP A 167 11.15 -1.85 -0.63
CA ASP A 167 11.06 -3.16 -1.28
C ASP A 167 11.52 -4.29 -0.35
N ALA A 168 12.66 -4.12 0.31
CA ALA A 168 13.18 -5.10 1.26
C ALA A 168 12.31 -5.26 2.52
N GLY A 169 11.71 -4.16 2.99
CA GLY A 169 11.00 -4.09 4.26
C GLY A 169 9.54 -4.54 4.22
N LEU A 170 8.89 -4.49 3.07
CA LEU A 170 7.45 -4.77 2.93
C LEU A 170 7.08 -6.20 3.36
N PHE A 171 7.98 -7.15 3.16
CA PHE A 171 7.82 -8.54 3.62
C PHE A 171 7.54 -8.64 5.13
N VAL A 172 8.16 -7.80 5.95
CA VAL A 172 7.96 -7.81 7.41
C VAL A 172 6.52 -7.41 7.77
N THR A 173 5.98 -6.38 7.12
CA THR A 173 4.62 -5.89 7.37
C THR A 173 3.58 -6.93 6.98
N THR A 174 3.76 -7.51 5.82
CA THR A 174 2.77 -8.41 5.21
C THR A 174 2.98 -9.88 5.58
N ALA A 175 4.02 -10.19 6.37
CA ALA A 175 4.43 -11.56 6.69
C ALA A 175 4.63 -12.43 5.43
N GLY A 176 5.10 -11.82 4.34
CA GLY A 176 5.31 -12.47 3.05
C GLY A 176 4.01 -12.78 2.27
N LEU A 177 2.87 -12.29 2.74
CA LEU A 177 1.57 -12.64 2.15
C LEU A 177 1.27 -11.95 0.81
N LEU A 178 2.14 -11.06 0.35
CA LEU A 178 2.08 -10.46 -0.99
C LEU A 178 2.89 -11.22 -2.04
N GLY A 179 3.48 -12.36 -1.69
CA GLY A 179 4.24 -13.18 -2.62
C GLY A 179 5.70 -12.76 -2.80
N ALA A 180 6.36 -13.43 -3.73
CA ALA A 180 7.81 -13.33 -3.92
C ALA A 180 8.30 -11.96 -4.43
N LEU A 181 7.45 -11.20 -5.12
CA LEU A 181 7.74 -9.84 -5.61
C LEU A 181 6.97 -8.76 -4.85
N SER A 182 6.28 -9.14 -3.75
CA SER A 182 5.40 -8.26 -2.98
C SER A 182 4.31 -7.58 -3.82
N ASP A 183 3.86 -8.22 -4.90
CA ASP A 183 2.97 -7.70 -5.93
C ASP A 183 1.61 -8.42 -6.00
N GLY A 184 1.31 -9.26 -5.01
CA GLY A 184 0.10 -10.09 -4.98
C GLY A 184 -1.22 -9.33 -5.13
N GLY A 185 -1.27 -8.05 -4.74
CA GLY A 185 -2.42 -7.17 -4.99
C GLY A 185 -2.59 -6.86 -6.46
N GLY A 186 -1.53 -6.39 -7.14
CA GLY A 186 -1.52 -6.12 -8.58
C GLY A 186 -1.80 -7.37 -9.41
N GLN A 187 -1.22 -8.52 -9.04
CA GLN A 187 -1.54 -9.82 -9.63
C GLN A 187 -3.03 -10.16 -9.46
N GLY A 188 -3.60 -9.84 -8.29
CA GLY A 188 -5.02 -10.05 -8.01
C GLY A 188 -5.92 -9.21 -8.92
N ILE A 189 -5.62 -7.90 -9.10
CA ILE A 189 -6.35 -7.03 -10.02
C ILE A 189 -6.25 -7.54 -11.46
N ALA A 190 -5.06 -7.88 -11.93
CA ALA A 190 -4.84 -8.40 -13.27
C ALA A 190 -5.66 -9.69 -13.50
N ASN A 191 -5.65 -10.60 -12.51
CA ASN A 191 -6.44 -11.82 -12.57
C ASN A 191 -7.96 -11.56 -12.55
N TRP A 192 -8.42 -10.63 -11.70
CA TRP A 192 -9.84 -10.27 -11.65
C TRP A 192 -10.33 -9.72 -13.01
N LEU A 193 -9.56 -8.82 -13.61
CA LEU A 193 -9.86 -8.31 -14.96
C LEU A 193 -9.91 -9.44 -16.00
N ALA A 194 -8.99 -10.39 -15.96
CA ALA A 194 -8.94 -11.50 -16.91
C ALA A 194 -10.11 -12.48 -16.75
N THR A 195 -10.61 -12.68 -15.51
CA THR A 195 -11.69 -13.65 -15.22
C THR A 195 -13.07 -13.05 -15.32
N GLU A 196 -13.30 -11.88 -14.75
CA GLU A 196 -14.62 -11.24 -14.69
C GLU A 196 -14.91 -10.35 -15.90
N HIS A 197 -13.87 -9.84 -16.56
CA HIS A 197 -13.99 -8.96 -17.72
C HIS A 197 -13.09 -9.42 -18.89
N PRO A 198 -13.20 -10.65 -19.37
CA PRO A 198 -12.28 -11.22 -20.37
C PRO A 198 -12.28 -10.47 -21.71
N ASP A 199 -13.36 -9.74 -22.01
CA ASP A 199 -13.49 -8.92 -23.23
C ASP A 199 -12.91 -7.51 -23.07
N PHE A 200 -12.61 -7.07 -21.84
CA PHE A 200 -11.99 -5.78 -21.60
C PHE A 200 -10.50 -5.85 -21.93
N LYS A 201 -10.10 -5.16 -22.99
CA LYS A 201 -8.70 -5.10 -23.50
C LYS A 201 -8.22 -3.65 -23.47
N PRO A 202 -7.79 -3.14 -22.30
CA PRO A 202 -7.30 -1.77 -22.23
C PRO A 202 -6.05 -1.60 -23.10
N ARG A 203 -6.04 -0.54 -23.88
CA ARG A 203 -4.90 -0.17 -24.74
C ARG A 203 -4.01 0.86 -24.07
N ARG A 204 -4.57 1.61 -23.14
CA ARG A 204 -3.84 2.65 -22.41
C ARG A 204 -4.22 2.62 -20.93
N ILE A 205 -3.23 2.37 -20.10
CA ILE A 205 -3.40 2.17 -18.64
C ILE A 205 -2.64 3.26 -17.91
N LEU A 206 -3.24 3.84 -16.87
CA LEU A 206 -2.60 4.77 -15.94
C LEU A 206 -2.64 4.18 -14.53
N ASP A 207 -1.49 4.07 -13.89
CA ASP A 207 -1.38 3.74 -12.46
C ASP A 207 -0.89 4.97 -11.69
N ILE A 208 -1.65 5.41 -10.70
CA ILE A 208 -1.40 6.62 -9.92
C ILE A 208 -0.88 6.24 -8.54
N GLY A 209 0.22 6.88 -8.10
CA GLY A 209 0.90 6.54 -6.86
C GLY A 209 1.62 5.20 -6.97
N CYS A 210 2.34 5.01 -8.08
CA CYS A 210 2.91 3.70 -8.43
C CYS A 210 4.05 3.25 -7.50
N THR A 211 4.63 4.14 -6.71
CA THR A 211 5.78 3.90 -5.82
C THR A 211 6.90 3.13 -6.56
N ILE A 212 7.14 1.87 -6.23
CA ILE A 212 8.16 1.03 -6.88
C ILE A 212 7.58 0.00 -7.87
N GLY A 213 6.31 0.14 -8.24
CA GLY A 213 5.68 -0.62 -9.31
C GLY A 213 5.04 -1.95 -8.91
N HIS A 214 4.70 -2.16 -7.64
CA HIS A 214 4.08 -3.41 -7.18
C HIS A 214 2.70 -3.68 -7.81
N ASN A 215 1.96 -2.63 -8.17
CA ASN A 215 0.66 -2.75 -8.82
C ASN A 215 0.79 -2.71 -10.35
N VAL A 216 1.57 -1.78 -10.87
CA VAL A 216 1.63 -1.53 -12.32
C VAL A 216 2.39 -2.60 -13.10
N VAL A 217 3.43 -3.22 -12.53
CA VAL A 217 4.21 -4.27 -13.22
C VAL A 217 3.35 -5.49 -13.57
N PRO A 218 2.55 -6.07 -12.65
CA PRO A 218 1.60 -7.13 -13.00
C PRO A 218 0.57 -6.73 -14.07
N LEU A 219 0.06 -5.49 -14.03
CA LEU A 219 -0.86 -5.01 -15.06
C LEU A 219 -0.19 -4.94 -16.43
N ALA A 220 1.04 -4.42 -16.50
CA ALA A 220 1.79 -4.36 -17.74
C ALA A 220 2.11 -5.74 -18.32
N GLN A 221 2.38 -6.72 -17.47
CA GLN A 221 2.57 -8.13 -17.88
C GLN A 221 1.27 -8.77 -18.38
N ALA A 222 0.12 -8.46 -17.75
CA ALA A 222 -1.18 -8.98 -18.16
C ALA A 222 -1.69 -8.35 -19.47
N PHE A 223 -1.26 -7.12 -19.77
CA PHE A 223 -1.65 -6.36 -20.97
C PHE A 223 -0.41 -5.93 -21.77
N PRO A 224 0.32 -6.89 -22.40
CA PRO A 224 1.61 -6.60 -23.06
C PRO A 224 1.48 -5.65 -24.25
N ASP A 225 0.30 -5.58 -24.89
CA ASP A 225 0.01 -4.68 -26.00
C ASP A 225 -0.46 -3.28 -25.56
N ALA A 226 -0.61 -3.04 -24.25
CA ALA A 226 -1.02 -1.74 -23.73
C ALA A 226 0.17 -0.77 -23.57
N GLU A 227 -0.06 0.50 -23.82
CA GLU A 227 0.77 1.59 -23.32
C GLU A 227 0.45 1.78 -21.84
N VAL A 228 1.38 1.49 -20.96
CA VAL A 228 1.21 1.64 -19.52
C VAL A 228 1.99 2.85 -19.02
N ILE A 229 1.31 3.73 -18.30
CA ILE A 229 1.91 4.91 -17.69
C ILE A 229 1.77 4.80 -16.18
N ALA A 230 2.88 4.98 -15.48
CA ALA A 230 2.94 4.95 -14.02
C ALA A 230 3.36 6.33 -13.50
N VAL A 231 2.56 6.96 -12.66
CA VAL A 231 2.89 8.29 -12.14
C VAL A 231 3.11 8.25 -10.62
N ASP A 232 4.11 9.01 -10.19
CA ASP A 232 4.41 9.27 -8.78
C ASP A 232 5.09 10.63 -8.63
N VAL A 233 5.07 11.21 -7.44
CA VAL A 233 5.81 12.44 -7.12
C VAL A 233 7.24 12.15 -6.64
N ALA A 234 7.48 10.92 -6.18
CA ALA A 234 8.71 10.49 -5.53
C ALA A 234 9.77 10.04 -6.56
N ARG A 235 10.71 10.91 -6.86
CA ARG A 235 11.80 10.67 -7.82
C ARG A 235 12.62 9.40 -7.53
N PRO A 236 13.12 9.16 -6.29
CA PRO A 236 13.89 7.96 -5.98
C PRO A 236 13.09 6.68 -6.19
N SER A 237 11.77 6.72 -5.88
CA SER A 237 10.86 5.60 -6.11
C SER A 237 10.71 5.29 -7.61
N LEU A 238 10.55 6.31 -8.45
CA LEU A 238 10.44 6.14 -9.91
C LEU A 238 11.72 5.61 -10.55
N ARG A 239 12.90 6.10 -10.11
CA ARG A 239 14.19 5.55 -10.60
C ARG A 239 14.30 4.06 -10.30
N TYR A 240 13.97 3.68 -9.07
CA TYR A 240 14.01 2.29 -8.66
C TYR A 240 12.94 1.45 -9.36
N ALA A 241 11.70 1.95 -9.47
CA ALA A 241 10.59 1.27 -10.14
C ALA A 241 10.90 0.95 -11.60
N HIS A 242 11.46 1.92 -12.34
CA HIS A 242 11.87 1.73 -13.74
C HIS A 242 12.94 0.65 -13.85
N ALA A 243 14.01 0.74 -13.06
CA ALA A 243 15.07 -0.26 -13.05
C ALA A 243 14.56 -1.65 -12.63
N ARG A 244 13.61 -1.71 -11.66
CA ARG A 244 12.94 -2.94 -11.23
C ARG A 244 12.12 -3.55 -12.37
N ALA A 245 11.31 -2.76 -13.08
CA ALA A 245 10.54 -3.23 -14.23
C ALA A 245 11.46 -3.80 -15.33
N LYS A 246 12.53 -3.09 -15.68
CA LYS A 246 13.55 -3.57 -16.63
C LYS A 246 14.21 -4.87 -16.18
N ALA A 247 14.57 -4.98 -14.89
CA ALA A 247 15.15 -6.19 -14.32
C ALA A 247 14.20 -7.40 -14.35
N LEU A 248 12.89 -7.14 -14.38
CA LEU A 248 11.82 -8.14 -14.50
C LEU A 248 11.39 -8.40 -15.97
N GLY A 249 12.04 -7.76 -16.95
CA GLY A 249 11.75 -7.94 -18.37
C GLY A 249 10.44 -7.27 -18.83
N VAL A 250 10.01 -6.19 -18.17
CA VAL A 250 8.79 -5.45 -18.48
C VAL A 250 9.17 -4.10 -19.09
N ASP A 251 8.85 -3.92 -20.38
CA ASP A 251 9.33 -2.78 -21.19
C ASP A 251 8.22 -1.83 -21.65
N ASN A 252 6.95 -2.17 -21.42
CA ASN A 252 5.78 -1.39 -21.87
C ASN A 252 5.28 -0.37 -20.83
N ILE A 253 6.09 -0.03 -19.82
CA ILE A 253 5.76 0.97 -18.81
C ILE A 253 6.61 2.23 -19.00
N THR A 254 5.95 3.38 -19.02
CA THR A 254 6.60 4.69 -18.88
C THR A 254 6.36 5.23 -17.47
N PHE A 255 7.43 5.46 -16.72
CA PHE A 255 7.39 6.06 -15.39
C PHE A 255 7.55 7.57 -15.50
N VAL A 256 6.61 8.32 -14.93
CA VAL A 256 6.53 9.78 -15.08
C VAL A 256 6.45 10.43 -13.71
N GLN A 257 7.39 11.33 -13.40
CA GLN A 257 7.28 12.15 -12.20
C GLN A 257 6.23 13.23 -12.42
N ALA A 258 5.10 13.13 -11.70
CA ALA A 258 3.99 14.07 -11.84
C ALA A 258 3.12 14.09 -10.58
N ASN A 259 2.48 15.25 -10.31
CA ASN A 259 1.45 15.36 -9.30
C ASN A 259 0.09 14.95 -9.89
N ALA A 260 -0.54 13.95 -9.30
CA ALA A 260 -1.81 13.37 -9.74
C ALA A 260 -3.00 14.36 -9.69
N GLU A 261 -2.88 15.47 -8.97
CA GLU A 261 -3.95 16.46 -8.87
C GLU A 261 -4.29 17.13 -10.21
N GLN A 262 -3.38 17.15 -11.17
CA GLN A 262 -3.60 17.89 -12.44
C GLN A 262 -3.34 17.06 -13.69
N LEU A 263 -2.17 16.47 -13.87
CA LEU A 263 -1.73 15.69 -15.04
C LEU A 263 -2.06 16.36 -16.40
N PRO A 264 -1.63 17.61 -16.63
CA PRO A 264 -2.01 18.38 -17.81
C PRO A 264 -1.40 17.84 -19.11
N GLN A 265 -0.34 17.02 -18.99
CA GLN A 265 0.34 16.39 -20.14
C GLN A 265 -0.51 15.30 -20.80
N PHE A 266 -1.57 14.83 -20.18
CA PHE A 266 -2.45 13.81 -20.73
C PHE A 266 -3.77 14.42 -21.21
N ALA A 267 -4.15 14.05 -22.44
CA ALA A 267 -5.40 14.50 -23.04
C ALA A 267 -6.63 13.94 -22.28
N ASN A 268 -7.74 14.67 -22.36
CA ASN A 268 -9.00 14.17 -21.84
C ASN A 268 -9.37 12.84 -22.52
N GLU A 269 -10.07 11.98 -21.81
CA GLU A 269 -10.61 10.72 -22.32
C GLU A 269 -9.55 9.88 -23.10
N SER A 270 -8.37 9.75 -22.50
CA SER A 270 -7.24 9.10 -23.13
C SER A 270 -6.86 7.75 -22.54
N PHE A 271 -7.41 7.36 -21.38
CA PHE A 271 -7.11 6.09 -20.72
C PHE A 271 -8.32 5.16 -20.68
N ASP A 272 -8.08 3.87 -20.93
CA ASP A 272 -9.09 2.82 -20.84
C ASP A 272 -9.21 2.27 -19.42
N LEU A 273 -8.09 2.23 -18.68
CA LEU A 273 -8.00 1.77 -17.30
C LEU A 273 -7.18 2.77 -16.48
N ILE A 274 -7.69 3.19 -15.33
CA ILE A 274 -6.94 3.98 -14.34
C ILE A 274 -6.98 3.25 -13.00
N THR A 275 -5.81 3.00 -12.40
CA THR A 275 -5.68 2.27 -11.14
C THR A 275 -4.95 3.08 -10.08
N THR A 276 -5.25 2.77 -8.82
CA THR A 276 -4.43 3.08 -7.65
C THR A 276 -4.36 1.86 -6.74
N ALA A 277 -3.29 1.73 -5.95
CA ALA A 277 -3.20 0.67 -4.96
C ALA A 277 -2.62 1.23 -3.66
N MET A 278 -3.39 1.15 -2.56
CA MET A 278 -3.00 1.62 -1.23
C MET A 278 -2.51 3.08 -1.25
N PHE A 279 -3.31 3.94 -1.88
CA PHE A 279 -2.93 5.31 -2.22
C PHE A 279 -3.78 6.36 -1.50
N TRP A 280 -5.09 6.12 -1.35
CA TRP A 280 -6.01 7.14 -0.86
C TRP A 280 -5.81 7.45 0.62
N HIS A 281 -5.44 6.46 1.42
CA HIS A 281 -5.17 6.65 2.86
C HIS A 281 -3.87 7.42 3.15
N GLU A 282 -3.03 7.63 2.14
CA GLU A 282 -1.83 8.49 2.21
C GLU A 282 -2.09 9.86 1.56
N THR A 283 -3.29 10.09 1.04
CA THR A 283 -3.65 11.31 0.31
C THR A 283 -4.48 12.26 1.17
N SER A 284 -4.13 13.55 1.14
CA SER A 284 -4.85 14.56 1.91
C SER A 284 -6.27 14.81 1.38
N HIS A 285 -7.19 15.19 2.26
CA HIS A 285 -8.55 15.59 1.89
C HIS A 285 -8.61 16.73 0.87
N ARG A 286 -7.58 17.56 0.78
CA ARG A 286 -7.47 18.64 -0.21
C ARG A 286 -7.13 18.09 -1.59
N ALA A 287 -6.23 17.11 -1.65
CA ALA A 287 -5.76 16.50 -2.90
C ALA A 287 -6.78 15.54 -3.50
N MET A 288 -7.48 14.74 -2.68
CA MET A 288 -8.43 13.72 -3.15
C MET A 288 -9.45 14.22 -4.16
N PRO A 289 -10.20 15.32 -3.94
CA PRO A 289 -11.19 15.82 -4.92
C PRO A 289 -10.55 16.25 -6.25
N ALA A 290 -9.34 16.80 -6.22
CA ALA A 290 -8.62 17.21 -7.42
C ALA A 290 -8.15 15.99 -8.22
N ILE A 291 -7.62 14.96 -7.53
CA ILE A 291 -7.20 13.70 -8.14
C ILE A 291 -8.39 12.97 -8.77
N LEU A 292 -9.54 12.89 -8.08
CA LEU A 292 -10.74 12.25 -8.64
C LEU A 292 -11.29 12.99 -9.88
N LYS A 293 -11.25 14.33 -9.88
CA LYS A 293 -11.60 15.12 -11.08
C LYS A 293 -10.62 14.86 -12.22
N THR A 294 -9.34 14.71 -11.91
CA THR A 294 -8.32 14.37 -12.90
C THR A 294 -8.56 12.97 -13.47
N ILE A 295 -8.87 11.97 -12.62
CA ILE A 295 -9.23 10.62 -13.07
C ILE A 295 -10.46 10.67 -13.98
N GLN A 296 -11.53 11.38 -13.56
CA GLN A 296 -12.75 11.52 -14.34
C GLN A 296 -12.48 12.16 -15.73
N ARG A 297 -11.65 13.19 -15.77
CA ARG A 297 -11.25 13.86 -17.02
C ARG A 297 -10.47 12.94 -17.96
N LEU A 298 -9.55 12.15 -17.41
CA LEU A 298 -8.65 11.30 -18.18
C LEU A 298 -9.26 9.99 -18.66
N LEU A 299 -10.26 9.46 -17.92
CA LEU A 299 -10.90 8.20 -18.24
C LEU A 299 -11.82 8.35 -19.46
N LYS A 300 -11.71 7.44 -20.42
CA LYS A 300 -12.61 7.36 -21.59
C LYS A 300 -14.03 6.97 -21.18
N PRO A 301 -15.07 7.36 -21.95
CA PRO A 301 -16.36 6.67 -21.88
C PRO A 301 -16.16 5.16 -22.11
N GLY A 302 -16.80 4.33 -21.28
CA GLY A 302 -16.59 2.88 -21.25
C GLY A 302 -15.29 2.41 -20.57
N GLY A 303 -14.47 3.33 -20.09
CA GLY A 303 -13.26 3.02 -19.32
C GLY A 303 -13.56 2.68 -17.86
N LEU A 304 -12.64 1.99 -17.22
CA LEU A 304 -12.70 1.55 -15.83
C LEU A 304 -11.72 2.34 -14.96
N THR A 305 -12.16 2.85 -13.82
CA THR A 305 -11.25 3.18 -12.72
C THR A 305 -11.43 2.18 -11.59
N LEU A 306 -10.31 1.64 -11.06
CA LEU A 306 -10.29 0.59 -10.05
C LEU A 306 -9.21 0.86 -9.00
N HIS A 307 -9.62 0.92 -7.74
CA HIS A 307 -8.80 1.32 -6.62
C HIS A 307 -8.72 0.20 -5.59
N LEU A 308 -7.53 -0.39 -5.43
CA LEU A 308 -7.24 -1.33 -4.36
C LEU A 308 -6.97 -0.51 -3.09
N GLU A 309 -7.87 -0.60 -2.11
CA GLU A 309 -7.81 0.27 -0.92
C GLU A 309 -8.51 -0.37 0.28
N GLN A 310 -8.28 0.18 1.44
CA GLN A 310 -8.96 -0.20 2.67
C GLN A 310 -10.44 0.18 2.63
N PRO A 311 -11.35 -0.65 3.21
CA PRO A 311 -12.78 -0.36 3.21
C PRO A 311 -13.12 0.81 4.13
N GLN A 312 -14.24 1.49 3.87
CA GLN A 312 -14.75 2.57 4.71
C GLN A 312 -15.23 2.04 6.07
N TYR A 313 -15.25 2.92 7.08
CA TYR A 313 -15.73 2.56 8.43
C TYR A 313 -17.24 2.41 8.51
N GLN A 314 -17.98 2.83 7.49
CA GLN A 314 -19.42 2.70 7.47
C GLN A 314 -19.85 1.22 7.65
N GLY A 315 -20.73 0.99 8.62
CA GLY A 315 -21.22 -0.36 8.94
C GLY A 315 -20.31 -1.19 9.84
N MET A 316 -19.09 -0.75 10.15
CA MET A 316 -18.19 -1.42 11.08
C MET A 316 -18.53 -1.08 12.53
N GLY A 317 -18.34 -2.05 13.43
CA GLY A 317 -18.46 -1.82 14.88
C GLY A 317 -17.40 -0.85 15.41
N LEU A 318 -17.74 -0.04 16.42
CA LEU A 318 -16.85 1.01 16.93
C LEU A 318 -15.49 0.48 17.43
N TYR A 319 -15.44 -0.74 18.00
CA TYR A 319 -14.19 -1.36 18.41
C TYR A 319 -13.31 -1.71 17.19
N GLU A 320 -13.91 -2.21 16.14
CA GLU A 320 -13.19 -2.53 14.91
C GLU A 320 -12.63 -1.26 14.25
N GLN A 321 -13.46 -0.21 14.17
CA GLN A 321 -12.99 1.11 13.73
C GLN A 321 -11.81 1.61 14.58
N PHE A 322 -11.88 1.48 15.91
CA PHE A 322 -10.81 1.88 16.84
C PHE A 322 -9.50 1.14 16.56
N ILE A 323 -9.55 -0.18 16.34
CA ILE A 323 -8.34 -0.97 16.15
C ILE A 323 -7.71 -0.70 14.77
N ARG A 324 -8.52 -0.50 13.72
CA ARG A 324 -8.06 -0.10 12.39
C ARG A 324 -7.48 1.32 12.36
N ASP A 325 -8.04 2.22 13.18
CA ASP A 325 -7.57 3.61 13.32
C ASP A 325 -6.23 3.74 14.07
N TRP A 326 -5.62 2.61 14.49
CA TRP A 326 -4.33 2.58 15.15
C TRP A 326 -3.22 3.23 14.30
N ASP A 327 -3.23 3.01 12.99
CA ASP A 327 -2.24 3.52 12.06
C ASP A 327 -2.25 5.05 11.99
N THR A 328 -3.43 5.68 12.08
CA THR A 328 -3.57 7.16 12.15
C THR A 328 -2.73 7.78 13.26
N TYR A 329 -2.70 7.15 14.44
CA TYR A 329 -2.09 7.75 15.64
C TYR A 329 -0.70 7.21 15.96
N PHE A 330 -0.37 6.00 15.49
CA PHE A 330 0.83 5.30 15.93
C PHE A 330 1.74 4.84 14.80
N ASN A 331 1.32 4.96 13.53
CA ASN A 331 2.12 4.61 12.36
C ASN A 331 2.41 5.80 11.43
N ASN A 332 2.22 7.02 11.91
CA ASN A 332 2.39 8.25 11.13
C ASN A 332 1.55 8.30 9.84
N GLU A 333 0.30 7.85 9.92
CA GLU A 333 -0.63 7.89 8.79
C GLU A 333 -1.82 8.82 9.07
N PRO A 334 -1.62 10.14 9.08
CA PRO A 334 -2.64 11.09 9.53
C PRO A 334 -3.89 11.10 8.61
N TYR A 335 -3.78 10.59 7.40
CA TYR A 335 -4.88 10.54 6.43
C TYR A 335 -5.66 9.21 6.45
N TRP A 336 -5.15 8.18 7.14
CA TRP A 336 -5.76 6.86 7.26
C TRP A 336 -7.19 6.92 7.80
N GLY A 337 -7.37 7.32 9.05
CA GLY A 337 -8.71 7.42 9.67
C GLY A 337 -9.65 8.35 8.92
N PRO A 338 -9.23 9.56 8.54
CA PRO A 338 -10.01 10.44 7.69
C PRO A 338 -10.46 9.84 6.37
N MET A 339 -9.62 9.05 5.68
CA MET A 339 -10.01 8.37 4.43
C MET A 339 -11.12 7.35 4.69
N HIS A 340 -11.02 6.58 5.77
CA HIS A 340 -12.05 5.61 6.14
C HIS A 340 -13.39 6.23 6.54
N ASP A 341 -13.42 7.51 6.94
CA ASP A 341 -14.65 8.26 7.25
C ASP A 341 -15.33 8.86 6.02
N LEU A 342 -14.71 8.79 4.83
CA LEU A 342 -15.27 9.41 3.63
C LEU A 342 -16.56 8.72 3.18
N ASP A 343 -17.48 9.52 2.68
CA ASP A 343 -18.58 9.07 1.84
C ASP A 343 -18.08 9.00 0.39
N LEU A 344 -17.68 7.79 -0.05
CA LEU A 344 -17.17 7.55 -1.40
C LEU A 344 -18.19 7.94 -2.46
N THR A 345 -19.47 7.66 -2.24
CA THR A 345 -20.56 7.98 -3.17
C THR A 345 -20.67 9.49 -3.40
N ALA A 346 -20.70 10.27 -2.31
CA ALA A 346 -20.74 11.71 -2.38
C ALA A 346 -19.48 12.31 -3.04
N MET A 347 -18.32 11.75 -2.73
CA MET A 347 -17.03 12.23 -3.25
C MET A 347 -16.90 11.96 -4.76
N LEU A 348 -17.32 10.79 -5.24
CA LEU A 348 -17.33 10.43 -6.65
C LEU A 348 -18.32 11.29 -7.44
N ALA A 349 -19.54 11.51 -6.90
CA ALA A 349 -20.53 12.40 -7.50
C ALA A 349 -20.00 13.85 -7.63
N ALA A 350 -19.32 14.37 -6.61
CA ALA A 350 -18.70 15.69 -6.64
C ALA A 350 -17.56 15.82 -7.67
N ALA A 351 -16.92 14.70 -8.03
CA ALA A 351 -15.91 14.63 -9.08
C ALA A 351 -16.50 14.51 -10.49
N GLY A 352 -17.83 14.31 -10.62
CA GLY A 352 -18.52 14.20 -11.90
C GLY A 352 -18.74 12.77 -12.38
N PHE A 353 -18.57 11.78 -11.53
CA PHE A 353 -18.95 10.41 -11.83
C PHE A 353 -20.44 10.16 -11.50
N ASN A 354 -21.05 9.20 -12.18
CA ASN A 354 -22.34 8.69 -11.75
C ASN A 354 -22.12 7.71 -10.58
N ALA A 355 -22.43 8.15 -9.37
CA ALA A 355 -22.17 7.37 -8.16
C ALA A 355 -22.98 6.06 -8.07
N GLU A 356 -24.06 5.90 -8.86
CA GLU A 356 -24.81 4.64 -8.95
C GLU A 356 -24.01 3.52 -9.65
N ASP A 357 -22.96 3.87 -10.38
CA ASP A 357 -22.08 2.92 -11.06
C ASP A 357 -20.92 2.43 -10.15
N LEU A 358 -20.85 2.95 -8.91
CA LEU A 358 -19.87 2.47 -7.92
C LEU A 358 -20.14 1.01 -7.57
N PHE A 359 -19.10 0.20 -7.63
CA PHE A 359 -19.10 -1.16 -7.12
C PHE A 359 -17.91 -1.38 -6.16
N GLU A 360 -18.11 -2.29 -5.23
CA GLU A 360 -17.05 -2.77 -4.35
C GLU A 360 -16.88 -4.28 -4.55
N ILE A 361 -15.63 -4.74 -4.53
CA ILE A 361 -15.26 -6.14 -4.75
C ILE A 361 -14.17 -6.59 -3.80
N GLY A 362 -14.11 -7.90 -3.57
CA GLY A 362 -12.96 -8.55 -2.98
C GLY A 362 -11.98 -9.03 -4.05
N VAL A 363 -10.76 -8.53 -4.03
CA VAL A 363 -9.68 -8.97 -4.95
C VAL A 363 -8.78 -9.97 -4.25
N VAL A 364 -8.77 -11.21 -4.72
CA VAL A 364 -7.94 -12.26 -4.13
C VAL A 364 -6.48 -12.04 -4.54
N SER A 365 -5.60 -11.88 -3.55
CA SER A 365 -4.16 -11.79 -3.77
C SER A 365 -3.63 -13.07 -4.41
N LYS A 366 -2.88 -12.95 -5.50
CA LYS A 366 -2.23 -14.07 -6.19
C LYS A 366 -0.81 -14.25 -5.70
N VAL A 367 -0.51 -15.41 -5.16
CA VAL A 367 0.82 -15.78 -4.65
C VAL A 367 1.10 -17.25 -4.94
N ASP A 368 2.35 -17.67 -4.94
CA ASP A 368 2.71 -19.08 -4.98
C ASP A 368 2.35 -19.76 -3.64
N GLU A 369 1.25 -20.51 -3.64
CA GLU A 369 0.74 -21.18 -2.45
C GLU A 369 1.68 -22.25 -1.89
N THR A 370 2.59 -22.78 -2.70
CA THR A 370 3.57 -23.78 -2.25
C THR A 370 4.63 -23.16 -1.32
N ILE A 371 4.92 -21.88 -1.52
CA ILE A 371 5.89 -21.11 -0.73
C ILE A 371 5.19 -20.32 0.38
N PHE A 372 4.10 -19.63 0.04
CA PHE A 372 3.43 -18.67 0.92
C PHE A 372 2.21 -19.24 1.63
N GLY A 373 1.87 -20.51 1.35
CA GLY A 373 0.74 -21.22 1.93
C GLY A 373 -0.59 -20.84 1.31
N LYS A 374 -1.54 -21.75 1.41
CA LYS A 374 -2.91 -21.55 0.93
C LYS A 374 -3.62 -20.54 1.82
N ARG A 375 -4.37 -19.64 1.20
CA ARG A 375 -5.15 -18.62 1.89
C ARG A 375 -6.59 -19.09 1.99
N GLU A 376 -7.14 -19.06 3.20
CA GLU A 376 -8.55 -19.37 3.45
C GLU A 376 -9.32 -18.05 3.57
N ALA A 377 -10.43 -17.94 2.83
CA ALA A 377 -11.38 -16.86 3.01
C ALA A 377 -11.96 -16.98 4.42
N GLY A 378 -11.65 -16.05 5.31
CA GLY A 378 -12.09 -16.08 6.71
C GLY A 378 -11.00 -15.81 7.75
N ASP A 379 -9.73 -15.82 7.37
CA ASP A 379 -8.65 -15.25 8.19
C ASP A 379 -8.76 -13.70 8.17
N SER A 380 -9.88 -13.19 8.69
CA SER A 380 -10.12 -11.76 8.89
C SER A 380 -9.29 -11.26 10.08
N GLY A 381 -7.98 -11.28 9.93
CA GLY A 381 -7.08 -10.48 10.72
C GLY A 381 -7.14 -9.02 10.23
N GLU A 382 -6.50 -8.12 10.96
CA GLU A 382 -6.26 -6.76 10.49
C GLU A 382 -5.80 -6.75 9.04
N ASP A 383 -6.40 -5.88 8.25
CA ASP A 383 -6.08 -5.73 6.85
C ASP A 383 -4.86 -4.82 6.67
N TYR A 384 -3.68 -5.39 6.79
CA TYR A 384 -2.40 -4.76 6.44
C TYR A 384 -1.75 -5.51 5.27
N GLY A 385 -2.55 -5.87 4.27
CA GLY A 385 -2.10 -6.75 3.21
C GLY A 385 -1.95 -8.21 3.65
N ARG A 386 -2.56 -8.59 4.76
CA ARG A 386 -2.56 -9.95 5.31
C ARG A 386 -3.84 -10.70 5.05
N ALA A 387 -4.92 -9.99 4.71
CA ALA A 387 -6.14 -10.64 4.29
C ALA A 387 -5.91 -11.33 2.94
N PRO A 388 -6.47 -12.53 2.73
CA PRO A 388 -6.42 -13.18 1.42
C PRO A 388 -7.19 -12.41 0.36
N VAL A 389 -8.09 -11.54 0.79
CA VAL A 389 -8.98 -10.75 -0.07
C VAL A 389 -8.78 -9.28 0.27
N TRP A 390 -8.34 -8.51 -0.73
CA TRP A 390 -8.24 -7.06 -0.67
C TRP A 390 -9.57 -6.42 -0.99
N ASN A 391 -9.92 -5.35 -0.29
CA ASN A 391 -11.01 -4.50 -0.73
C ASN A 391 -10.59 -3.69 -1.95
N ALA A 392 -11.47 -3.59 -2.93
CA ALA A 392 -11.31 -2.65 -4.04
C ALA A 392 -12.66 -2.03 -4.38
N PHE A 393 -12.62 -0.77 -4.78
CA PHE A 393 -13.79 -0.08 -5.31
C PHE A 393 -13.49 0.45 -6.71
N GLY A 394 -14.50 0.55 -7.53
CA GLY A 394 -14.34 1.03 -8.89
C GLY A 394 -15.63 1.45 -9.54
N LEU A 395 -15.52 1.99 -10.72
CA LEU A 395 -16.67 2.32 -11.56
C LEU A 395 -16.29 2.38 -13.04
N TRP A 396 -17.26 2.08 -13.89
CA TRP A 396 -17.20 2.28 -15.33
C TRP A 396 -17.72 3.66 -15.67
N LYS A 397 -16.93 4.45 -16.41
CA LYS A 397 -17.39 5.76 -16.90
C LYS A 397 -18.38 5.55 -18.05
N LYS A 398 -19.60 6.05 -17.91
CA LYS A 398 -20.61 6.09 -18.98
C LYS A 398 -20.39 7.22 -19.96
#